data_e98e0ca5a72f371fb2b87728d9e39713
#
_entry.id   e98e0ca5a72f371fb2b87728d9e39713
#
_cell.length_a   1.000
_cell.length_b   1.000
_cell.length_c   1.000
_cell.angle_alpha   90.00
_cell.angle_beta   90.00
_cell.angle_gamma   90.00
#
_symmetry.space_group_name_H-M   'P 1'
#
loop_
_entity.id
_entity.type
_entity.pdbx_description
1 polymer ?
#
loop_
_entity_poly.entity_id
_entity_poly.type
_entity_poly.pdbx_seq_one_letter_code
_entity_poly.pdbx_strand_id
1 'polypeptide(L)'
;MGWSTTAPTLPSGSEWVQKDTIRISNNQLDVTGTLYFARLKDTGFALKLVEKRSFHLTNPNFTDFYKTYHRCDVAGVTGTAYTEKHFGNSGSTKTYYFTGTAAAGATIYVLVGVKADNSTDSSTFTAPALLVTSLTISFDAQGGSACSAITRNKGATYGTLPTTKRRGYKFLGWSTDTTSANIVSSTTTITQSANFTLYAIWQFIGAVYIKVDGTWKYSPALYIKVNGKWI
;
A
#
# COMPACT_ATOMS: atom_id res chain seq x y z
N MET A 1 14.48 -2.03 10.93
CA MET A 1 13.78 -0.85 11.49
C MET A 1 14.80 0.01 12.21
N GLY A 2 14.86 1.31 11.96
CA GLY A 2 15.80 2.17 12.67
C GLY A 2 15.63 3.64 12.36
N TRP A 3 16.21 4.47 13.21
CA TRP A 3 16.30 5.92 13.04
C TRP A 3 17.47 6.31 12.14
N SER A 4 17.29 7.33 11.31
CA SER A 4 18.31 7.89 10.44
C SER A 4 18.09 9.41 10.26
N THR A 5 19.05 10.10 9.63
CA THR A 5 18.88 11.49 9.20
C THR A 5 18.50 11.61 7.73
N THR A 6 18.39 10.48 7.01
CA THR A 6 18.00 10.43 5.60
C THR A 6 16.49 10.28 5.48
N ALA A 7 15.84 11.20 4.76
CA ALA A 7 14.40 11.13 4.51
C ALA A 7 14.04 9.91 3.62
N PRO A 8 13.02 9.13 4.00
CA PRO A 8 12.49 8.10 3.12
C PRO A 8 11.69 8.71 1.97
N THR A 9 11.67 8.03 0.83
CA THR A 9 10.79 8.40 -0.28
C THR A 9 9.37 8.01 0.05
N LEU A 10 8.44 8.97 0.03
CA LEU A 10 7.02 8.70 0.21
C LEU A 10 6.38 8.24 -1.10
N PRO A 11 5.53 7.21 -1.09
CA PRO A 11 4.75 6.82 -2.25
C PRO A 11 3.68 7.86 -2.58
N SER A 12 3.19 7.85 -3.82
CA SER A 12 2.06 8.70 -4.24
C SER A 12 0.85 8.50 -3.32
N GLY A 13 0.21 9.59 -2.92
CA GLY A 13 -0.93 9.59 -1.99
C GLY A 13 -0.53 9.49 -0.52
N SER A 14 0.77 9.44 -0.19
CA SER A 14 1.25 9.55 1.18
C SER A 14 1.75 10.96 1.46
N GLU A 15 1.43 11.44 2.66
CA GLU A 15 1.86 12.75 3.14
C GLU A 15 2.28 12.66 4.61
N TRP A 16 3.05 13.65 5.06
CA TRP A 16 3.43 13.80 6.45
C TRP A 16 2.27 14.40 7.26
N VAL A 17 1.69 13.62 8.15
CA VAL A 17 0.62 14.06 9.06
C VAL A 17 1.19 14.25 10.45
N GLN A 18 1.08 15.45 11.01
CA GLN A 18 1.51 15.72 12.37
C GLN A 18 0.68 14.88 13.35
N LYS A 19 1.36 14.25 14.32
CA LYS A 19 0.74 13.42 15.36
C LYS A 19 0.79 14.07 16.71
N ASP A 20 1.95 14.63 17.07
CA ASP A 20 2.14 15.14 18.42
C ASP A 20 3.30 16.13 18.50
N THR A 21 3.46 16.73 19.66
CA THR A 21 4.64 17.51 20.03
C THR A 21 5.16 17.03 21.39
N ILE A 22 6.34 16.45 21.38
CA ILE A 22 7.05 15.94 22.54
C ILE A 22 7.85 17.10 23.14
N ARG A 23 7.83 17.26 24.47
CA ARG A 23 8.49 18.36 25.17
C ARG A 23 9.23 17.87 26.41
N ILE A 24 10.52 18.15 26.46
CA ILE A 24 11.35 17.93 27.62
C ILE A 24 11.90 19.30 28.04
N SER A 25 11.76 19.62 29.31
CA SER A 25 12.36 20.83 29.90
C SER A 25 13.03 20.44 31.20
N ASN A 26 14.29 20.78 31.36
CA ASN A 26 15.06 20.61 32.55
C ASN A 26 15.95 21.84 32.81
N ASN A 27 16.73 21.82 33.89
CA ASN A 27 17.57 22.97 34.28
C ASN A 27 18.66 23.33 33.25
N GLN A 28 18.90 22.50 32.25
CA GLN A 28 19.99 22.65 31.29
C GLN A 28 19.50 22.95 29.86
N LEU A 29 18.39 22.38 29.44
CA LEU A 29 17.88 22.54 28.08
C LEU A 29 16.38 22.27 27.97
N ASP A 30 15.79 22.86 26.96
CA ASP A 30 14.47 22.50 26.43
C ASP A 30 14.63 21.74 25.11
N VAL A 31 13.87 20.66 24.97
CA VAL A 31 13.73 19.91 23.72
C VAL A 31 12.28 19.96 23.30
N THR A 32 12.02 20.41 22.09
CA THR A 32 10.70 20.31 21.46
C THR A 32 10.83 19.47 20.21
N GLY A 33 10.15 18.32 20.18
CA GLY A 33 10.10 17.39 19.06
C GLY A 33 8.72 17.38 18.43
N THR A 34 8.57 17.86 17.19
CA THR A 34 7.33 17.74 16.44
C THR A 34 7.35 16.42 15.67
N LEU A 35 6.40 15.55 15.98
CA LEU A 35 6.31 14.20 15.42
C LEU A 35 5.28 14.12 14.29
N TYR A 36 5.69 13.57 13.17
CA TYR A 36 4.86 13.31 12.01
C TYR A 36 4.89 11.83 11.66
N PHE A 37 3.81 11.37 11.07
CA PHE A 37 3.65 10.01 10.54
C PHE A 37 3.33 10.07 9.04
N ALA A 38 3.84 9.10 8.27
CA ALA A 38 3.42 8.86 6.90
C ALA A 38 3.33 7.36 6.64
N ARG A 39 2.35 6.93 5.83
CA ARG A 39 2.28 5.56 5.34
C ARG A 39 3.25 5.36 4.18
N LEU A 40 3.90 4.20 4.19
CA LEU A 40 4.62 3.65 3.05
C LEU A 40 3.77 2.57 2.38
N LYS A 41 4.33 1.83 1.41
CA LYS A 41 3.61 0.72 0.78
C LYS A 41 3.32 -0.40 1.78
N ASP A 42 2.24 -1.11 1.55
CA ASP A 42 1.79 -2.23 2.37
C ASP A 42 1.62 -1.82 3.85
N THR A 43 2.20 -2.55 4.78
CA THR A 43 2.21 -2.21 6.21
C THR A 43 3.31 -1.22 6.60
N GLY A 44 4.11 -0.76 5.65
CA GLY A 44 5.21 0.16 5.89
C GLY A 44 4.73 1.53 6.41
N PHE A 45 5.53 2.12 7.27
CA PHE A 45 5.35 3.50 7.73
C PHE A 45 6.69 4.20 7.92
N ALA A 46 6.64 5.53 7.94
CA ALA A 46 7.75 6.36 8.33
C ALA A 46 7.30 7.36 9.41
N LEU A 47 8.22 7.67 10.33
CA LEU A 47 8.11 8.80 11.24
C LEU A 47 9.10 9.87 10.83
N LYS A 48 8.72 11.12 11.06
CA LYS A 48 9.61 12.29 10.98
C LYS A 48 9.53 13.03 12.31
N LEU A 49 10.65 13.15 13.00
CA LEU A 49 10.79 13.91 14.23
C LEU A 49 11.62 15.15 13.91
N VAL A 50 11.00 16.32 14.00
CA VAL A 50 11.68 17.62 13.87
C VAL A 50 11.97 18.12 15.28
N GLU A 51 13.23 18.01 15.70
CA GLU A 51 13.68 18.32 17.05
C GLU A 51 14.37 19.66 17.06
N LYS A 52 13.91 20.57 17.94
CA LYS A 52 14.52 21.86 18.24
C LYS A 52 14.97 21.87 19.70
N ARG A 53 16.14 22.44 19.94
CA ARG A 53 16.70 22.56 21.29
C ARG A 53 17.04 24.00 21.62
N SER A 54 16.84 24.33 22.90
CA SER A 54 17.26 25.57 23.49
C SER A 54 18.05 25.28 24.77
N PHE A 55 19.29 25.76 24.85
CA PHE A 55 20.17 25.53 25.99
C PHE A 55 20.03 26.70 26.98
N HIS A 56 19.91 26.34 28.27
CA HIS A 56 19.83 27.35 29.37
C HIS A 56 21.20 27.72 29.87
N LEU A 57 22.24 26.94 29.59
CA LEU A 57 23.60 27.19 30.04
C LEU A 57 24.46 27.72 28.89
N THR A 58 25.29 28.72 29.17
CA THR A 58 26.16 29.39 28.21
C THR A 58 27.55 28.74 28.07
N ASN A 59 27.85 27.64 28.77
CA ASN A 59 29.16 27.03 28.78
C ASN A 59 29.33 25.99 27.67
N PRO A 60 30.18 26.21 26.65
CA PRO A 60 30.33 25.36 25.48
C PRO A 60 31.09 24.04 25.71
N ASN A 61 31.66 23.78 26.90
CA ASN A 61 32.54 22.64 27.16
C ASN A 61 31.83 21.33 27.55
N PHE A 62 30.52 21.29 27.51
CA PHE A 62 29.73 20.08 27.87
C PHE A 62 29.16 19.38 26.65
N THR A 63 30.01 18.93 25.74
CA THR A 63 29.58 18.24 24.53
C THR A 63 28.86 16.92 24.77
N ASP A 64 29.03 16.29 25.94
CA ASP A 64 28.38 15.02 26.27
C ASP A 64 27.00 15.16 26.93
N PHE A 65 26.69 16.35 27.47
CA PHE A 65 25.43 16.60 28.16
C PHE A 65 24.22 16.74 27.22
N TYR A 66 24.42 16.94 25.95
CA TYR A 66 23.35 17.26 25.00
C TYR A 66 22.98 16.13 24.04
N LYS A 67 23.29 14.89 24.39
CA LYS A 67 22.88 13.73 23.59
C LYS A 67 21.42 13.43 23.86
N THR A 68 20.62 13.37 22.78
CA THR A 68 19.27 12.79 22.84
C THR A 68 19.29 11.38 22.30
N TYR A 69 18.30 10.62 22.72
CA TYR A 69 18.03 9.32 22.15
C TYR A 69 16.54 9.22 21.78
N HIS A 70 16.29 8.43 20.73
CA HIS A 70 14.95 8.21 20.20
C HIS A 70 14.66 6.72 20.14
N ARG A 71 13.49 6.30 20.54
CA ARG A 71 13.02 4.93 20.43
C ARG A 71 11.62 4.91 19.84
N CYS A 72 11.33 3.91 19.01
CA CYS A 72 9.99 3.67 18.49
C CYS A 72 9.63 2.21 18.73
N ASP A 73 8.54 2.00 19.45
CA ASP A 73 7.97 0.69 19.73
C ASP A 73 6.69 0.53 18.90
N VAL A 74 6.46 -0.66 18.37
CA VAL A 74 5.31 -0.96 17.53
C VAL A 74 4.60 -2.18 18.07
N ALA A 75 3.29 -2.06 18.32
CA ALA A 75 2.44 -3.14 18.84
C ALA A 75 3.03 -3.83 20.09
N GLY A 76 3.65 -3.04 20.99
CA GLY A 76 4.27 -3.54 22.21
C GLY A 76 5.68 -4.13 22.03
N VAL A 77 6.21 -4.20 20.80
CA VAL A 77 7.59 -4.63 20.56
C VAL A 77 8.53 -3.43 20.67
N THR A 78 9.44 -3.50 21.62
CA THR A 78 10.43 -2.43 21.88
C THR A 78 11.44 -2.34 20.74
N GLY A 79 11.57 -1.16 20.16
CA GLY A 79 12.58 -0.88 19.13
C GLY A 79 13.95 -0.55 19.71
N THR A 80 14.98 -0.62 18.85
CA THR A 80 16.34 -0.21 19.23
C THR A 80 16.40 1.31 19.37
N ALA A 81 16.99 1.79 20.45
CA ALA A 81 17.21 3.21 20.66
C ALA A 81 18.33 3.74 19.75
N TYR A 82 18.08 4.88 19.14
CA TYR A 82 19.08 5.67 18.44
C TYR A 82 19.58 6.80 19.34
N THR A 83 20.87 6.97 19.44
CA THR A 83 21.46 8.06 20.22
C THR A 83 22.17 9.03 19.30
N GLU A 84 21.79 10.31 19.36
CA GLU A 84 22.51 11.39 18.67
C GLU A 84 23.81 11.69 19.41
N LYS A 85 24.92 11.67 18.71
CA LYS A 85 26.25 11.85 19.31
C LYS A 85 26.62 13.33 19.50
N HIS A 86 26.08 14.20 18.67
CA HIS A 86 26.37 15.63 18.75
C HIS A 86 25.22 16.45 18.16
N PHE A 87 24.76 17.44 18.87
CA PHE A 87 23.75 18.38 18.42
C PHE A 87 24.37 19.78 18.26
N GLY A 88 23.88 20.53 17.29
CA GLY A 88 24.38 21.89 17.04
C GLY A 88 24.13 22.89 18.18
N ASN A 89 24.30 24.15 17.92
CA ASN A 89 24.12 25.22 18.88
C ASN A 89 22.67 25.36 19.36
N SER A 90 22.48 26.12 20.49
CA SER A 90 21.15 26.51 20.98
C SER A 90 20.30 27.11 19.85
N GLY A 91 19.03 26.73 19.78
CA GLY A 91 18.10 27.14 18.73
C GLY A 91 18.19 26.34 17.41
N SER A 92 19.19 25.45 17.24
CA SER A 92 19.31 24.62 16.05
C SER A 92 18.20 23.58 15.99
N THR A 93 17.87 23.17 14.75
CA THR A 93 16.86 22.16 14.48
C THR A 93 17.48 21.00 13.73
N LYS A 94 17.17 19.77 14.14
CA LYS A 94 17.50 18.54 13.41
C LYS A 94 16.26 17.74 13.09
N THR A 95 16.32 17.00 11.99
CA THR A 95 15.24 16.11 11.58
C THR A 95 15.73 14.69 11.55
N TYR A 96 14.98 13.80 12.18
CA TYR A 96 15.22 12.37 12.23
C TYR A 96 14.06 11.63 11.60
N TYR A 97 14.36 10.50 10.99
CA TYR A 97 13.39 9.64 10.34
C TYR A 97 13.50 8.22 10.87
N PHE A 98 12.36 7.58 11.04
CA PHE A 98 12.28 6.16 11.37
C PHE A 98 11.44 5.47 10.31
N THR A 99 11.81 4.26 9.92
CA THR A 99 11.01 3.40 9.04
C THR A 99 10.73 2.08 9.70
N GLY A 100 9.50 1.61 9.57
CA GLY A 100 9.05 0.36 10.17
C GLY A 100 7.82 -0.19 9.49
N THR A 101 7.23 -1.22 10.09
CA THR A 101 5.97 -1.83 9.66
C THR A 101 4.98 -1.82 10.80
N ALA A 102 3.72 -1.48 10.51
CA ALA A 102 2.61 -1.50 11.47
C ALA A 102 1.30 -1.77 10.73
N ALA A 103 0.51 -2.72 11.20
CA ALA A 103 -0.86 -2.90 10.75
C ALA A 103 -1.69 -1.63 11.01
N ALA A 104 -2.81 -1.47 10.32
CA ALA A 104 -3.78 -0.43 10.66
C ALA A 104 -4.29 -0.67 12.09
N GLY A 105 -4.41 0.40 12.88
CA GLY A 105 -4.84 0.33 14.28
C GLY A 105 -3.78 -0.14 15.27
N ALA A 106 -2.58 -0.57 14.81
CA ALA A 106 -1.50 -0.92 15.72
C ALA A 106 -1.03 0.30 16.52
N THR A 107 -0.72 0.09 17.80
CA THR A 107 -0.17 1.13 18.66
C THR A 107 1.28 1.42 18.29
N ILE A 108 1.61 2.69 18.13
CA ILE A 108 2.97 3.20 17.93
C ILE A 108 3.30 4.09 19.12
N TYR A 109 4.40 3.77 19.80
CA TYR A 109 4.94 4.54 20.91
C TYR A 109 6.28 5.12 20.51
N VAL A 110 6.44 6.42 20.66
CA VAL A 110 7.69 7.14 20.35
C VAL A 110 8.18 7.82 21.62
N LEU A 111 9.42 7.54 22.00
CA LEU A 111 10.08 8.14 23.14
C LEU A 111 11.26 8.98 22.68
N VAL A 112 11.36 10.18 23.23
CA VAL A 112 12.53 11.05 23.16
C VAL A 112 13.10 11.19 24.56
N GLY A 113 14.40 11.13 24.71
CA GLY A 113 15.05 11.29 25.99
C GLY A 113 16.35 12.06 25.89
N VAL A 114 16.75 12.68 26.98
CA VAL A 114 18.02 13.37 27.18
C VAL A 114 18.94 12.48 28.00
N LYS A 115 20.16 12.26 27.53
CA LYS A 115 21.13 11.36 28.18
C LYS A 115 21.68 11.90 29.50
N ALA A 116 21.75 13.22 29.64
CA ALA A 116 22.38 13.85 30.80
C ALA A 116 21.70 13.53 32.14
N ASP A 117 20.36 13.54 32.14
CA ASP A 117 19.55 13.40 33.35
C ASP A 117 18.48 12.33 33.22
N ASN A 118 18.46 11.61 32.12
CA ASN A 118 17.45 10.60 31.76
C ASN A 118 16.01 11.17 31.68
N SER A 119 15.86 12.50 31.55
CA SER A 119 14.53 13.07 31.29
C SER A 119 13.98 12.56 29.98
N THR A 120 12.69 12.24 29.98
CA THR A 120 12.02 11.67 28.81
C THR A 120 10.63 12.24 28.64
N ASP A 121 10.18 12.30 27.42
CA ASP A 121 8.77 12.46 27.07
C ASP A 121 8.42 11.55 25.88
N SER A 122 7.15 11.25 25.74
CA SER A 122 6.71 10.26 24.76
C SER A 122 5.36 10.61 24.15
N SER A 123 5.12 10.03 22.98
CA SER A 123 3.83 10.09 22.30
C SER A 123 3.35 8.68 21.97
N THR A 124 2.07 8.45 22.11
CA THR A 124 1.40 7.21 21.71
C THR A 124 0.23 7.49 20.80
N PHE A 125 0.17 6.83 19.67
CA PHE A 125 -0.94 6.96 18.72
C PHE A 125 -1.17 5.65 17.98
N THR A 126 -2.34 5.52 17.33
CA THR A 126 -2.64 4.38 16.47
C THR A 126 -2.18 4.63 15.05
N ALA A 127 -1.62 3.59 14.42
CA ALA A 127 -1.23 3.64 13.03
C ALA A 127 -2.48 3.85 12.15
N PRO A 128 -2.52 4.89 11.29
CA PRO A 128 -3.64 5.15 10.38
C PRO A 128 -3.90 3.98 9.42
N ALA A 129 -5.03 4.03 8.70
CA ALA A 129 -5.35 3.07 7.66
C ALA A 129 -4.20 2.91 6.64
N LEU A 130 -4.09 1.74 6.06
CA LEU A 130 -3.11 1.47 5.01
C LEU A 130 -3.43 2.29 3.76
N LEU A 131 -2.39 2.63 3.00
CA LEU A 131 -2.59 3.18 1.66
C LEU A 131 -3.27 2.12 0.79
N VAL A 132 -4.43 2.46 0.27
CA VAL A 132 -5.16 1.60 -0.65
C VAL A 132 -4.63 1.86 -2.06
N THR A 133 -3.90 0.89 -2.61
CA THR A 133 -3.47 0.97 -4.01
C THR A 133 -4.64 0.55 -4.91
N SER A 134 -5.19 1.52 -5.62
CA SER A 134 -6.20 1.29 -6.64
C SER A 134 -5.54 0.84 -7.95
N LEU A 135 -6.01 -0.26 -8.52
CA LEU A 135 -5.49 -0.87 -9.75
C LEU A 135 -6.55 -0.82 -10.84
N THR A 136 -6.14 -0.44 -12.03
CA THR A 136 -6.97 -0.58 -13.23
C THR A 136 -6.74 -1.97 -13.84
N ILE A 137 -7.82 -2.71 -14.03
CA ILE A 137 -7.86 -4.03 -14.64
C ILE A 137 -8.46 -3.88 -16.02
N SER A 138 -7.66 -4.07 -17.06
CA SER A 138 -8.09 -4.08 -18.44
C SER A 138 -8.50 -5.49 -18.87
N PHE A 139 -9.30 -5.61 -19.94
CA PHE A 139 -9.77 -6.89 -20.46
C PHE A 139 -9.37 -7.03 -21.92
N ASP A 140 -8.61 -8.06 -22.23
CA ASP A 140 -8.36 -8.51 -23.59
C ASP A 140 -9.33 -9.64 -23.91
N ALA A 141 -10.31 -9.34 -24.74
CA ALA A 141 -11.36 -10.29 -25.07
C ALA A 141 -10.91 -11.41 -26.05
N GLN A 142 -9.66 -11.43 -26.50
CA GLN A 142 -9.10 -12.47 -27.38
C GLN A 142 -10.00 -12.79 -28.58
N GLY A 143 -10.46 -11.74 -29.27
CA GLY A 143 -11.36 -11.84 -30.42
C GLY A 143 -12.85 -11.90 -30.06
N GLY A 144 -13.21 -11.72 -28.80
CA GLY A 144 -14.59 -11.49 -28.37
C GLY A 144 -14.98 -10.00 -28.34
N SER A 145 -16.20 -9.72 -27.87
CA SER A 145 -16.69 -8.34 -27.69
C SER A 145 -15.86 -7.61 -26.64
N ALA A 146 -15.51 -6.36 -26.91
CA ALA A 146 -14.76 -5.52 -25.98
C ALA A 146 -15.47 -5.35 -24.62
N CYS A 147 -14.69 -5.28 -23.55
CA CYS A 147 -15.16 -5.01 -22.20
C CYS A 147 -14.47 -3.76 -21.64
N SER A 148 -15.22 -2.94 -20.90
CA SER A 148 -14.65 -1.77 -20.21
C SER A 148 -13.76 -2.21 -19.05
N ALA A 149 -12.66 -1.50 -18.85
CA ALA A 149 -11.80 -1.69 -17.69
C ALA A 149 -12.55 -1.43 -16.38
N ILE A 150 -12.13 -2.09 -15.32
CA ILE A 150 -12.66 -1.89 -13.97
C ILE A 150 -11.54 -1.46 -13.02
N THR A 151 -11.90 -0.80 -11.93
CA THR A 151 -10.97 -0.40 -10.89
C THR A 151 -11.24 -1.18 -9.61
N ARG A 152 -10.19 -1.72 -9.00
CA ARG A 152 -10.23 -2.47 -7.74
C ARG A 152 -9.01 -2.15 -6.89
N ASN A 153 -9.14 -2.36 -5.59
CA ASN A 153 -8.02 -2.18 -4.67
C ASN A 153 -7.18 -3.48 -4.60
N LYS A 154 -5.86 -3.34 -4.51
CA LYS A 154 -4.99 -4.47 -4.17
C LYS A 154 -5.46 -5.13 -2.87
N GLY A 155 -5.48 -6.44 -2.82
CA GLY A 155 -5.97 -7.23 -1.68
C GLY A 155 -7.49 -7.38 -1.61
N ALA A 156 -8.26 -6.66 -2.43
CA ALA A 156 -9.69 -6.92 -2.59
C ALA A 156 -9.93 -8.12 -3.50
N THR A 157 -11.16 -8.62 -3.53
CA THR A 157 -11.58 -9.64 -4.51
C THR A 157 -11.91 -8.97 -5.84
N TYR A 158 -11.88 -9.77 -6.92
CA TYR A 158 -12.27 -9.26 -8.25
C TYR A 158 -13.72 -8.78 -8.29
N GLY A 159 -14.63 -9.40 -7.51
CA GLY A 159 -16.05 -9.10 -7.54
C GLY A 159 -16.65 -9.50 -8.89
N THR A 160 -17.71 -8.80 -9.29
CA THR A 160 -18.36 -9.06 -10.58
C THR A 160 -17.42 -8.68 -11.73
N LEU A 161 -17.12 -9.65 -12.59
CA LEU A 161 -16.34 -9.50 -13.81
C LEU A 161 -17.29 -9.40 -15.03
N PRO A 162 -16.92 -8.64 -16.07
CA PRO A 162 -17.72 -8.57 -17.29
C PRO A 162 -17.74 -9.92 -18.00
N THR A 163 -18.75 -10.11 -18.83
CA THR A 163 -18.85 -11.24 -19.77
C THR A 163 -18.60 -10.76 -21.19
N THR A 164 -18.08 -11.64 -22.03
CA THR A 164 -17.82 -11.35 -23.44
C THR A 164 -18.35 -12.47 -24.31
N LYS A 165 -18.56 -12.19 -25.61
CA LYS A 165 -19.10 -13.14 -26.58
C LYS A 165 -18.18 -13.23 -27.79
N ARG A 166 -17.97 -14.46 -28.30
CA ARG A 166 -17.21 -14.74 -29.49
C ARG A 166 -17.92 -15.82 -30.30
N ARG A 167 -18.13 -15.56 -31.57
CA ARG A 167 -18.82 -16.51 -32.46
C ARG A 167 -18.09 -17.84 -32.54
N GLY A 168 -18.82 -18.93 -32.35
CA GLY A 168 -18.26 -20.29 -32.38
C GLY A 168 -17.46 -20.69 -31.14
N TYR A 169 -17.51 -19.89 -30.08
CA TYR A 169 -16.79 -20.16 -28.83
C TYR A 169 -17.70 -19.98 -27.62
N LYS A 170 -17.44 -20.79 -26.59
CA LYS A 170 -17.99 -20.64 -25.26
C LYS A 170 -16.99 -19.89 -24.39
N PHE A 171 -17.43 -18.84 -23.73
CA PHE A 171 -16.62 -18.13 -22.73
C PHE A 171 -16.46 -18.99 -21.47
N LEU A 172 -15.22 -19.24 -21.05
CA LEU A 172 -14.90 -20.02 -19.86
C LEU A 172 -14.62 -19.12 -18.66
N GLY A 173 -14.09 -17.93 -18.88
CA GLY A 173 -13.73 -17.00 -17.82
C GLY A 173 -12.56 -16.10 -18.21
N TRP A 174 -12.14 -15.30 -17.26
CA TRP A 174 -10.97 -14.43 -17.36
C TRP A 174 -9.76 -15.06 -16.68
N SER A 175 -8.58 -14.89 -17.25
CA SER A 175 -7.32 -15.41 -16.69
C SER A 175 -6.26 -14.31 -16.62
N THR A 176 -5.30 -14.47 -15.73
CA THR A 176 -4.11 -13.60 -15.64
C THR A 176 -3.10 -13.86 -16.74
N ASP A 177 -3.27 -14.92 -17.51
CA ASP A 177 -2.46 -15.30 -18.66
C ASP A 177 -3.33 -15.84 -19.81
N THR A 178 -2.74 -16.11 -20.97
CA THR A 178 -3.44 -16.62 -22.16
C THR A 178 -3.60 -18.13 -22.19
N THR A 179 -3.15 -18.85 -21.16
CA THR A 179 -3.05 -20.32 -21.17
C THR A 179 -4.19 -21.05 -20.45
N SER A 180 -5.16 -20.34 -19.88
CA SER A 180 -6.28 -20.87 -19.10
C SER A 180 -5.93 -21.53 -17.75
N ALA A 181 -4.66 -21.57 -17.35
CA ALA A 181 -4.24 -22.19 -16.12
C ALA A 181 -4.70 -21.44 -14.85
N ASN A 182 -4.97 -20.12 -14.97
CA ASN A 182 -5.24 -19.22 -13.85
C ASN A 182 -6.55 -18.46 -14.03
N ILE A 183 -7.66 -19.18 -14.28
CA ILE A 183 -8.99 -18.54 -14.36
C ILE A 183 -9.35 -17.96 -12.99
N VAL A 184 -9.67 -16.67 -12.98
CA VAL A 184 -10.07 -15.95 -11.77
C VAL A 184 -11.58 -16.01 -11.56
N SER A 185 -12.00 -16.08 -10.29
CA SER A 185 -13.40 -15.99 -9.87
C SER A 185 -13.71 -14.66 -9.23
N SER A 186 -14.98 -14.38 -8.97
CA SER A 186 -15.41 -13.18 -8.22
C SER A 186 -14.81 -13.11 -6.81
N THR A 187 -14.46 -14.25 -6.21
CA THR A 187 -13.89 -14.35 -4.85
C THR A 187 -12.37 -14.41 -4.83
N THR A 188 -11.72 -14.54 -5.99
CA THR A 188 -10.24 -14.54 -6.09
C THR A 188 -9.70 -13.19 -5.63
N THR A 189 -8.68 -13.21 -4.76
CA THR A 189 -8.00 -12.01 -4.26
C THR A 189 -7.01 -11.47 -5.28
N ILE A 190 -6.98 -10.16 -5.45
CA ILE A 190 -6.06 -9.45 -6.33
C ILE A 190 -4.71 -9.31 -5.64
N THR A 191 -3.68 -9.96 -6.19
CA THR A 191 -2.31 -9.96 -5.66
C THR A 191 -1.36 -9.03 -6.41
N GLN A 192 -1.75 -8.57 -7.59
CA GLN A 192 -0.96 -7.69 -8.44
C GLN A 192 -0.67 -6.36 -7.74
N SER A 193 0.48 -5.77 -8.06
CA SER A 193 0.95 -4.51 -7.45
C SER A 193 0.91 -3.32 -8.41
N ALA A 194 0.49 -3.53 -9.66
CA ALA A 194 0.35 -2.53 -10.72
C ALA A 194 -0.87 -2.86 -11.59
N ASN A 195 -1.30 -1.93 -12.42
CA ASN A 195 -2.33 -2.15 -13.44
C ASN A 195 -1.97 -3.38 -14.29
N PHE A 196 -2.96 -4.17 -14.66
CA PHE A 196 -2.76 -5.41 -15.41
C PHE A 196 -3.96 -5.72 -16.31
N THR A 197 -3.77 -6.73 -17.17
CA THR A 197 -4.80 -7.18 -18.12
C THR A 197 -5.24 -8.61 -17.78
N LEU A 198 -6.54 -8.85 -17.86
CA LEU A 198 -7.12 -10.19 -17.85
C LEU A 198 -7.47 -10.58 -19.29
N TYR A 199 -7.21 -11.83 -19.61
CA TYR A 199 -7.39 -12.41 -20.93
C TYR A 199 -8.59 -13.35 -20.95
N ALA A 200 -9.47 -13.23 -21.95
CA ALA A 200 -10.61 -14.11 -22.11
C ALA A 200 -10.15 -15.51 -22.53
N ILE A 201 -10.64 -16.52 -21.80
CA ILE A 201 -10.40 -17.92 -22.12
C ILE A 201 -11.62 -18.49 -22.82
N TRP A 202 -11.37 -19.15 -23.94
CA TRP A 202 -12.41 -19.64 -24.84
C TRP A 202 -12.29 -21.12 -25.08
N GLN A 203 -13.44 -21.80 -25.10
CA GLN A 203 -13.58 -23.15 -25.63
C GLN A 203 -14.20 -23.07 -27.01
N PHE A 204 -13.54 -23.64 -28.02
CA PHE A 204 -14.14 -23.76 -29.36
C PHE A 204 -15.30 -24.75 -29.28
N ILE A 205 -16.48 -24.33 -29.73
CA ILE A 205 -17.71 -25.16 -29.76
C ILE A 205 -18.23 -25.39 -31.19
N GLY A 206 -17.50 -24.88 -32.19
CA GLY A 206 -17.90 -24.92 -33.58
C GLY A 206 -18.74 -23.71 -33.98
N ALA A 207 -18.80 -23.48 -35.30
CA ALA A 207 -19.67 -22.48 -35.90
C ALA A 207 -20.45 -23.15 -37.04
N VAL A 208 -21.78 -23.15 -36.94
CA VAL A 208 -22.64 -23.67 -37.97
C VAL A 208 -23.02 -22.52 -38.89
N TYR A 209 -22.85 -22.72 -40.20
CA TYR A 209 -23.33 -21.82 -41.21
C TYR A 209 -24.39 -22.54 -42.05
N ILE A 210 -25.47 -21.89 -42.32
CA ILE A 210 -26.53 -22.35 -43.21
C ILE A 210 -26.58 -21.46 -44.46
N LYS A 211 -26.82 -22.03 -45.59
CA LYS A 211 -26.99 -21.26 -46.85
C LYS A 211 -28.48 -20.94 -47.00
N VAL A 212 -28.81 -19.64 -46.95
CA VAL A 212 -30.17 -19.13 -47.14
C VAL A 212 -30.12 -18.19 -48.33
N ASP A 213 -30.93 -18.47 -49.33
CA ASP A 213 -31.00 -17.66 -50.57
C ASP A 213 -29.63 -17.42 -51.21
N GLY A 214 -28.81 -18.46 -51.30
CA GLY A 214 -27.47 -18.39 -51.87
C GLY A 214 -26.39 -17.82 -50.97
N THR A 215 -26.73 -17.25 -49.81
CA THR A 215 -25.81 -16.60 -48.89
C THR A 215 -25.59 -17.45 -47.64
N TRP A 216 -24.31 -17.59 -47.22
CA TRP A 216 -23.97 -18.27 -45.98
C TRP A 216 -24.28 -17.36 -44.78
N LYS A 217 -25.15 -17.85 -43.86
CA LYS A 217 -25.52 -17.17 -42.62
C LYS A 217 -25.10 -18.02 -41.43
N TYR A 218 -24.57 -17.38 -40.41
CA TYR A 218 -24.26 -18.04 -39.13
C TYR A 218 -25.55 -18.44 -38.42
N SER A 219 -25.59 -19.70 -37.94
CA SER A 219 -26.67 -20.17 -37.09
C SER A 219 -26.13 -20.38 -35.67
N PRO A 220 -26.72 -19.76 -34.65
CA PRO A 220 -26.29 -19.94 -33.23
C PRO A 220 -26.60 -21.34 -32.71
N ALA A 221 -27.46 -22.09 -33.36
CA ALA A 221 -27.86 -23.44 -33.02
C ALA A 221 -28.17 -24.27 -34.23
N LEU A 222 -27.89 -25.55 -34.22
CA LEU A 222 -28.33 -26.54 -35.21
C LEU A 222 -29.39 -27.40 -34.53
N TYR A 223 -30.58 -27.34 -35.06
CA TYR A 223 -31.67 -28.24 -34.67
C TYR A 223 -31.82 -29.30 -35.74
N ILE A 224 -31.85 -30.59 -35.35
CA ILE A 224 -32.14 -31.69 -36.25
C ILE A 224 -33.48 -32.29 -35.89
N LYS A 225 -34.19 -32.78 -36.90
CA LYS A 225 -35.47 -33.46 -36.69
C LYS A 225 -35.22 -34.95 -36.58
N VAL A 226 -35.45 -35.54 -35.43
CA VAL A 226 -35.36 -36.98 -35.20
C VAL A 226 -36.75 -37.50 -34.86
N ASN A 227 -37.22 -38.47 -35.62
CA ASN A 227 -38.56 -39.05 -35.43
C ASN A 227 -39.67 -37.98 -35.35
N GLY A 228 -39.58 -36.94 -36.17
CA GLY A 228 -40.56 -35.85 -36.20
C GLY A 228 -40.43 -34.74 -35.13
N LYS A 229 -39.51 -34.87 -34.18
CA LYS A 229 -39.26 -33.89 -33.13
C LYS A 229 -37.93 -33.13 -33.38
N TRP A 230 -37.95 -31.85 -33.15
CA TRP A 230 -36.72 -31.01 -33.19
C TRP A 230 -35.91 -31.24 -31.91
N ILE A 231 -34.63 -31.53 -32.05
CA ILE A 231 -33.63 -31.72 -30.96
C ILE A 231 -32.40 -30.86 -31.21
#